data_90781edc166affaeacbd4db642748883
#
_entry.id   90781edc166affaeacbd4db642748883
#
_cell.length_a   1.000
_cell.length_b   1.000
_cell.length_c   1.000
_cell.angle_alpha   90.00
_cell.angle_beta   90.00
_cell.angle_gamma   90.00
#
_symmetry.space_group_name_H-M   'P 1'
#
loop_
_entity.id
_entity.type
_entity.pdbx_description
1 polymer ?
#
loop_
_entity_poly.entity_id
_entity_poly.type
_entity_poly.pdbx_seq_one_letter_code
_entity_poly.pdbx_strand_id
1 'polypeptide(L)'
;MVSNVRNDVTGNWRIATIAENIEMQDYALDYYKGYFKSDDEIHAIVNFNYKTTTKISVMGNLLDVSVYEYVDKEEHDAKLLFSGKLLKEYHVNKDTGEIEEIQ
;
A
#
# COMPACT_ATOMS: atom_id res chain seq x y z
N MET A 1 2.75 7.20 -13.18
CA MET A 1 1.86 6.58 -12.19
C MET A 1 2.50 5.37 -11.53
N VAL A 2 1.71 4.35 -11.21
CA VAL A 2 2.23 3.14 -10.60
C VAL A 2 3.01 2.35 -11.63
N SER A 3 4.16 1.85 -11.23
CA SER A 3 5.00 1.03 -12.10
C SER A 3 5.50 -0.21 -11.38
N ASN A 4 5.89 -1.21 -12.16
CA ASN A 4 6.52 -2.43 -11.66
C ASN A 4 5.69 -3.17 -10.61
N VAL A 5 4.36 -3.27 -10.81
CA VAL A 5 3.55 -4.11 -9.95
C VAL A 5 3.96 -5.56 -10.21
N ARG A 6 4.51 -6.20 -9.20
CA ARG A 6 5.09 -7.53 -9.33
C ARG A 6 4.82 -8.37 -8.09
N ASN A 7 4.90 -9.68 -8.26
CA ASN A 7 4.79 -10.61 -7.14
C ASN A 7 6.07 -10.58 -6.31
N ASP A 8 5.91 -10.70 -5.00
CA ASP A 8 7.07 -11.00 -4.17
C ASP A 8 7.29 -12.52 -4.11
N VAL A 9 8.32 -12.94 -3.40
CA VAL A 9 8.67 -14.37 -3.32
C VAL A 9 7.83 -15.14 -2.32
N THR A 10 7.00 -14.47 -1.51
CA THR A 10 6.30 -15.13 -0.39
C THR A 10 4.85 -15.49 -0.67
N GLY A 11 4.29 -15.12 -1.82
CA GLY A 11 2.94 -15.55 -2.21
C GLY A 11 1.99 -14.41 -2.51
N ASN A 12 1.06 -14.07 -1.59
CA ASN A 12 -0.03 -13.14 -1.87
C ASN A 12 0.37 -11.66 -1.90
N TRP A 13 1.63 -11.36 -1.67
CA TRP A 13 2.12 -9.99 -1.67
C TRP A 13 2.47 -9.53 -3.07
N ARG A 14 2.20 -8.25 -3.32
CA ARG A 14 2.64 -7.56 -4.53
C ARG A 14 3.43 -6.34 -4.14
N ILE A 15 4.42 -5.98 -4.95
CA ILE A 15 5.25 -4.80 -4.73
C ILE A 15 5.03 -3.86 -5.90
N ALA A 16 4.75 -2.61 -5.62
CA ALA A 16 4.59 -1.57 -6.64
C ALA A 16 5.41 -0.35 -6.26
N THR A 17 5.72 0.48 -7.24
CA THR A 17 6.48 1.71 -7.02
C THR A 17 5.74 2.90 -7.63
N ILE A 18 5.90 4.05 -6.98
CA ILE A 18 5.32 5.30 -7.44
C ILE A 18 6.30 6.43 -7.09
N ALA A 19 6.38 7.44 -7.93
CA ALA A 19 7.26 8.58 -7.71
C ALA A 19 6.48 9.86 -7.97
N GLU A 20 5.41 10.07 -7.19
CA GLU A 20 4.52 11.21 -7.33
C GLU A 20 4.18 11.78 -5.96
N ASN A 21 3.78 13.06 -5.94
CA ASN A 21 3.35 13.72 -4.71
C ASN A 21 1.89 13.37 -4.43
N ILE A 22 1.65 12.11 -4.11
CA ILE A 22 0.32 11.57 -3.84
C ILE A 22 0.28 11.02 -2.43
N GLU A 23 -0.70 11.50 -1.65
CA GLU A 23 -1.01 10.90 -0.35
C GLU A 23 -1.71 9.57 -0.59
N MET A 24 -1.16 8.48 -0.07
CA MET A 24 -1.64 7.14 -0.42
C MET A 24 -3.06 6.86 0.06
N GLN A 25 -3.51 7.46 1.17
CA GLN A 25 -4.90 7.27 1.59
C GLN A 25 -5.89 7.84 0.58
N ASP A 26 -5.53 8.93 -0.11
CA ASP A 26 -6.39 9.53 -1.11
C ASP A 26 -6.41 8.75 -2.41
N TYR A 27 -5.38 7.97 -2.67
CA TYR A 27 -5.24 7.18 -3.89
C TYR A 27 -5.61 5.71 -3.70
N ALA A 28 -5.77 5.26 -2.47
CA ALA A 28 -5.88 3.83 -2.16
C ALA A 28 -7.06 3.15 -2.86
N LEU A 29 -8.21 3.80 -2.91
CA LEU A 29 -9.39 3.21 -3.54
C LEU A 29 -9.19 3.04 -5.05
N ASP A 30 -8.64 4.06 -5.72
CA ASP A 30 -8.37 3.96 -7.16
C ASP A 30 -7.30 2.91 -7.43
N TYR A 31 -6.29 2.82 -6.57
CA TYR A 31 -5.27 1.79 -6.67
C TYR A 31 -5.89 0.40 -6.54
N TYR A 32 -6.74 0.20 -5.54
CA TYR A 32 -7.42 -1.07 -5.33
C TYR A 32 -8.21 -1.48 -6.58
N LYS A 33 -9.01 -0.56 -7.11
CA LYS A 33 -9.84 -0.85 -8.29
C LYS A 33 -9.01 -1.17 -9.52
N GLY A 34 -7.84 -0.56 -9.65
CA GLY A 34 -7.01 -0.72 -10.83
C GLY A 34 -6.02 -1.86 -10.78
N TYR A 35 -5.57 -2.25 -9.60
CA TYR A 35 -4.40 -3.14 -9.50
C TYR A 35 -4.60 -4.38 -8.64
N PHE A 36 -5.60 -4.42 -7.77
CA PHE A 36 -5.91 -5.65 -7.03
C PHE A 36 -6.67 -6.60 -7.95
N LYS A 37 -6.20 -7.84 -8.00
CA LYS A 37 -6.89 -8.91 -8.76
C LYS A 37 -7.73 -9.79 -7.85
N SER A 38 -7.47 -9.76 -6.55
CA SER A 38 -8.19 -10.54 -5.55
C SER A 38 -8.09 -9.81 -4.21
N ASP A 39 -9.13 -9.96 -3.39
CA ASP A 39 -9.13 -9.36 -2.05
C ASP A 39 -8.17 -10.06 -1.09
N ASP A 40 -7.60 -11.19 -1.49
CA ASP A 40 -6.57 -11.88 -0.70
C ASP A 40 -5.19 -11.27 -0.85
N GLU A 41 -5.00 -10.39 -1.82
CA GLU A 41 -3.69 -9.77 -2.05
C GLU A 41 -3.38 -8.72 -1.01
N ILE A 42 -2.10 -8.53 -0.75
CA ILE A 42 -1.59 -7.44 0.07
C ILE A 42 -0.56 -6.71 -0.78
N HIS A 43 -0.73 -5.41 -0.94
CA HIS A 43 0.16 -4.62 -1.78
C HIS A 43 1.05 -3.72 -0.94
N ALA A 44 2.34 -3.72 -1.26
CA ALA A 44 3.34 -2.82 -0.71
C ALA A 44 3.68 -1.81 -1.80
N ILE A 45 3.39 -0.54 -1.56
CA ILE A 45 3.63 0.52 -2.54
C ILE A 45 4.71 1.46 -2.00
N VAL A 46 5.86 1.45 -2.66
CA VAL A 46 6.96 2.34 -2.31
C VAL A 46 6.78 3.65 -3.05
N ASN A 47 6.70 4.75 -2.30
CA ASN A 47 6.65 6.09 -2.87
C ASN A 47 8.01 6.74 -2.68
N PHE A 48 8.75 6.88 -3.78
CA PHE A 48 10.10 7.44 -3.73
C PHE A 48 10.11 8.95 -3.48
N ASN A 49 9.03 9.66 -3.84
CA ASN A 49 8.95 11.10 -3.59
C ASN A 49 8.79 11.41 -2.10
N TYR A 50 7.93 10.65 -1.42
CA TYR A 50 7.68 10.86 0.00
C TYR A 50 8.55 9.98 0.90
N LYS A 51 9.28 9.05 0.31
CA LYS A 51 10.11 8.07 1.04
C LYS A 51 9.27 7.31 2.06
N THR A 52 8.15 6.79 1.59
CA THR A 52 7.24 5.97 2.40
C THR A 52 6.98 4.65 1.72
N THR A 53 6.60 3.65 2.52
CA THR A 53 6.09 2.37 2.01
C THR A 53 4.70 2.18 2.60
N THR A 54 3.71 2.02 1.75
CA THR A 54 2.32 1.89 2.18
C THR A 54 1.84 0.47 1.95
N LYS A 55 1.25 -0.12 2.99
CA LYS A 55 0.60 -1.42 2.90
C LYS A 55 -0.90 -1.20 2.69
N ILE A 56 -1.44 -1.80 1.63
CA ILE A 56 -2.88 -1.80 1.38
C ILE A 56 -3.35 -3.24 1.42
N SER A 57 -4.32 -3.52 2.27
CA SER A 57 -4.98 -4.83 2.37
C SER A 57 -6.48 -4.63 2.51
N VAL A 58 -7.24 -5.69 2.23
CA VAL A 58 -8.71 -5.64 2.27
C VAL A 58 -9.19 -6.24 3.58
N MET A 59 -10.05 -5.51 4.28
CA MET A 59 -10.71 -5.97 5.50
C MET A 59 -12.22 -5.79 5.34
N GLY A 60 -12.88 -6.81 4.78
CA GLY A 60 -14.32 -6.72 4.51
C GLY A 60 -14.62 -5.58 3.52
N ASN A 61 -15.38 -4.58 3.97
CA ASN A 61 -15.74 -3.43 3.15
C ASN A 61 -14.75 -2.26 3.25
N LEU A 62 -13.62 -2.47 3.94
CA LEU A 62 -12.63 -1.43 4.18
C LEU A 62 -11.30 -1.81 3.55
N LEU A 63 -10.55 -0.80 3.15
CA LEU A 63 -9.14 -0.95 2.83
C LEU A 63 -8.34 -0.47 4.04
N ASP A 64 -7.41 -1.30 4.51
CA ASP A 64 -6.46 -0.89 5.54
C ASP A 64 -5.24 -0.29 4.83
N VAL A 65 -4.96 0.97 5.11
CA VAL A 65 -3.88 1.72 4.48
C VAL A 65 -2.91 2.15 5.57
N SER A 66 -1.79 1.45 5.66
CA SER A 66 -0.78 1.69 6.69
C SER A 66 0.48 2.26 6.05
N VAL A 67 0.86 3.46 6.44
CA VAL A 67 1.99 4.20 5.85
C VAL A 67 3.19 4.12 6.79
N TYR A 68 4.29 3.59 6.28
CA TYR A 68 5.54 3.38 7.02
C TYR A 68 6.66 4.21 6.42
N GLU A 69 7.68 4.49 7.21
CA GLU A 69 8.93 5.03 6.68
C GLU A 69 9.55 4.04 5.70
N TYR A 70 10.04 4.54 4.58
CA TYR A 70 10.78 3.72 3.63
C TYR A 70 12.10 3.26 4.25
N VAL A 71 12.40 1.97 4.08
CA VAL A 71 13.69 1.41 4.45
C VAL A 71 14.29 0.73 3.22
N ASP A 72 15.59 0.86 3.02
CA ASP A 72 16.28 0.27 1.88
C ASP A 72 16.58 -1.19 2.21
N LYS A 73 15.63 -2.06 1.89
CA LYS A 73 15.70 -3.50 2.14
C LYS A 73 15.50 -4.27 0.85
N GLU A 74 15.74 -5.57 0.94
CA GLU A 74 15.55 -6.48 -0.17
C GLU A 74 14.08 -6.48 -0.62
N GLU A 75 13.87 -6.14 -1.88
CA GLU A 75 12.52 -6.01 -2.43
C GLU A 75 11.87 -7.33 -2.83
N HIS A 76 12.57 -8.46 -2.67
CA HIS A 76 11.99 -9.76 -2.99
C HIS A 76 10.98 -10.20 -1.95
N ASP A 77 11.14 -9.76 -0.70
CA ASP A 77 10.19 -10.04 0.37
C ASP A 77 9.56 -8.72 0.81
N ALA A 78 8.30 -8.54 0.44
CA ALA A 78 7.59 -7.29 0.71
C ALA A 78 7.51 -6.96 2.20
N LYS A 79 7.49 -7.97 3.06
CA LYS A 79 7.40 -7.76 4.52
C LYS A 79 8.59 -6.99 5.06
N LEU A 80 9.76 -7.16 4.45
CA LEU A 80 10.96 -6.45 4.88
C LEU A 80 10.86 -4.94 4.66
N LEU A 81 10.01 -4.51 3.72
CA LEU A 81 9.82 -3.09 3.44
C LEU A 81 9.08 -2.36 4.57
N PHE A 82 8.49 -3.10 5.50
CA PHE A 82 7.74 -2.54 6.63
C PHE A 82 8.50 -2.61 7.95
N SER A 83 9.82 -2.68 7.90
CA SER A 83 10.64 -2.67 9.10
C SER A 83 10.89 -1.26 9.65
N GLY A 84 10.45 -0.22 8.94
CA GLY A 84 10.53 1.14 9.42
C GLY A 84 9.38 1.49 10.36
N LYS A 85 9.34 2.75 10.78
CA LYS A 85 8.33 3.24 11.73
C LYS A 85 6.98 3.40 11.04
N LEU A 86 5.90 2.97 11.68
CA LEU A 86 4.54 3.27 11.25
C LEU A 86 4.27 4.75 11.47
N LEU A 87 3.91 5.46 10.41
CA LEU A 87 3.66 6.90 10.45
C LEU A 87 2.17 7.22 10.59
N LYS A 88 1.33 6.55 9.81
CA LYS A 88 -0.10 6.78 9.76
C LYS A 88 -0.82 5.49 9.39
N GLU A 89 -2.08 5.39 9.84
CA GLU A 89 -2.96 4.31 9.45
C GLU A 89 -4.34 4.86 9.15
N TYR A 90 -4.95 4.39 8.06
CA TYR A 90 -6.27 4.83 7.62
C TYR A 90 -7.13 3.63 7.26
N HIS A 91 -8.46 3.81 7.38
CA HIS A 91 -9.41 2.90 6.76
C HIS A 91 -10.16 3.66 5.67
N VAL A 92 -10.26 3.07 4.49
CA VAL A 92 -10.96 3.65 3.36
C VAL A 92 -12.13 2.77 3.00
N ASN A 93 -13.35 3.32 3.03
CA ASN A 93 -14.55 2.57 2.68
C ASN A 93 -14.59 2.31 1.18
N LYS A 94 -14.72 1.04 0.78
CA LYS A 94 -14.69 0.66 -0.63
C LYS A 94 -15.90 1.15 -1.42
N ASP A 95 -17.04 1.37 -0.75
CA ASP A 95 -18.26 1.79 -1.43
C ASP A 95 -18.38 3.31 -1.51
N THR A 96 -18.01 4.02 -0.45
CA THR A 96 -18.20 5.46 -0.36
C THR A 96 -16.95 6.27 -0.60
N GLY A 97 -15.77 5.65 -0.45
CA GLY A 97 -14.50 6.36 -0.50
C GLY A 97 -14.17 7.15 0.76
N GLU A 98 -15.02 7.07 1.79
CA GLU A 98 -14.77 7.77 3.04
C GLU A 98 -13.48 7.29 3.69
N ILE A 99 -12.67 8.25 4.17
CA ILE A 99 -11.37 7.99 4.76
C ILE A 99 -11.45 8.30 6.25
N GLU A 100 -11.06 7.32 7.08
CA GLU A 100 -10.98 7.49 8.52
C GLU A 100 -9.53 7.33 8.95
N GLU A 101 -9.00 8.32 9.65
CA GLU A 101 -7.65 8.22 10.19
C GLU A 101 -7.72 7.44 11.50
N ILE A 102 -6.96 6.34 11.58
CA ILE A 102 -6.91 5.48 12.76
C ILE A 102 -5.76 5.89 13.67
N GLN A 103 -4.66 6.32 13.07
CA GLN A 103 -3.46 6.66 13.83
C GLN A 103 -2.66 7.77 13.16
#